data_a6025bb2df8993b590dc23e9df88fd1e
#
_entry.id   a6025bb2df8993b590dc23e9df88fd1e
#
_cell.length_a   1.000
_cell.length_b   1.000
_cell.length_c   1.000
_cell.angle_alpha   90.00
_cell.angle_beta   90.00
_cell.angle_gamma   90.00
#
_symmetry.space_group_name_H-M   'P 1'
#
loop_
_entity.id
_entity.type
_entity.pdbx_description
1 polymer ?
#
loop_
_entity_poly.entity_id
_entity_poly.type
_entity_poly.pdbx_seq_one_letter_code
_entity_poly.pdbx_strand_id
1 'polypeptide(L)'
;EKGEFMAVYYLRDRFELLDSGTFWLSETPDKVSRGWDGACNRTVTWVELKDRKSGKEFFYFNTHLDHKGKAAREEGVKLLIEKIHEIAGKKAPAIVGGDFNTPVDSPIFKPLTKYMVSARAKAATTDHKGTFNGFGSAPDTIVIDHLYYRGKLKCQLFATLDGNYGAPYISDHYPIAMVFTL
;
A
#
# COMPACT_ATOMS: atom_id res chain seq x y z
N GLU A 1 12.92 -4.79 18.42
CA GLU A 1 12.73 -3.47 17.82
C GLU A 1 11.37 -2.91 18.24
N LYS A 2 11.29 -1.61 18.51
CA LYS A 2 10.03 -0.91 18.81
C LYS A 2 9.63 -0.17 17.54
N GLY A 3 8.39 -0.35 17.06
CA GLY A 3 7.90 0.35 15.87
C GLY A 3 6.64 -0.28 15.30
N GLU A 4 6.11 0.36 14.27
CA GLU A 4 4.99 -0.14 13.47
C GLU A 4 5.53 -1.12 12.42
N PHE A 5 4.90 -2.29 12.33
CA PHE A 5 5.30 -3.33 11.37
C PHE A 5 4.40 -3.29 10.16
N MET A 6 4.97 -3.32 8.96
CA MET A 6 4.25 -3.50 7.70
C MET A 6 4.06 -5.00 7.43
N ALA A 7 3.26 -5.65 8.28
CA ALA A 7 3.02 -7.09 8.16
C ALA A 7 2.20 -7.43 6.92
N VAL A 8 2.51 -8.56 6.29
CA VAL A 8 1.73 -9.13 5.19
C VAL A 8 1.29 -10.54 5.58
N TYR A 9 0.00 -10.82 5.46
CA TYR A 9 -0.61 -12.12 5.70
C TYR A 9 -1.22 -12.65 4.40
N TYR A 10 -1.14 -13.95 4.15
CA TYR A 10 -1.73 -14.60 2.99
C TYR A 10 -2.27 -15.98 3.32
N LEU A 11 -3.23 -16.43 2.54
CA LEU A 11 -3.81 -17.77 2.67
C LEU A 11 -2.87 -18.81 2.03
N ARG A 12 -2.21 -19.64 2.84
CA ARG A 12 -1.24 -20.67 2.38
C ARG A 12 -1.86 -21.68 1.43
N ASP A 13 -3.13 -22.05 1.62
CA ASP A 13 -3.82 -22.99 0.75
C ASP A 13 -4.11 -22.38 -0.63
N ARG A 14 -4.17 -21.05 -0.72
CA ARG A 14 -4.42 -20.33 -1.96
C ARG A 14 -3.15 -19.89 -2.65
N PHE A 15 -2.16 -19.44 -1.90
CA PHE A 15 -0.95 -18.84 -2.42
C PHE A 15 0.30 -19.56 -1.94
N GLU A 16 1.28 -19.63 -2.81
CA GLU A 16 2.65 -20.00 -2.50
C GLU A 16 3.50 -18.74 -2.40
N LEU A 17 4.27 -18.62 -1.32
CA LEU A 17 5.25 -17.55 -1.17
C LEU A 17 6.51 -17.97 -1.95
N LEU A 18 6.86 -17.18 -2.95
CA LEU A 18 8.07 -17.40 -3.75
C LEU A 18 9.26 -16.63 -3.19
N ASP A 19 9.03 -15.36 -2.83
CA ASP A 19 10.05 -14.50 -2.25
C ASP A 19 9.42 -13.41 -1.38
N SER A 20 10.23 -12.78 -0.51
CA SER A 20 9.78 -11.71 0.37
C SER A 20 10.95 -10.90 0.91
N GLY A 21 10.68 -9.67 1.31
CA GLY A 21 11.68 -8.82 1.94
C GLY A 21 11.11 -7.57 2.56
N THR A 22 11.99 -6.80 3.18
CA THR A 22 11.66 -5.49 3.75
C THR A 22 12.81 -4.54 3.47
N PHE A 23 12.50 -3.31 3.10
CA PHE A 23 13.46 -2.23 2.98
C PHE A 23 12.97 -0.97 3.68
N TRP A 24 13.89 -0.09 4.06
CA TRP A 24 13.60 1.17 4.73
C TRP A 24 13.39 2.29 3.71
N LEU A 25 12.41 3.15 3.98
CA LEU A 25 12.18 4.37 3.21
C LEU A 25 13.14 5.45 3.70
N SER A 26 14.39 5.34 3.25
CA SER A 26 15.49 6.23 3.61
C SER A 26 16.57 6.23 2.54
N GLU A 27 17.58 7.08 2.69
CA GLU A 27 18.79 7.14 1.86
C GLU A 27 19.65 5.87 1.98
N THR A 28 19.35 5.01 2.96
CA THR A 28 20.03 3.72 3.18
C THR A 28 18.99 2.59 3.33
N PRO A 29 18.34 2.18 2.24
CA PRO A 29 17.16 1.29 2.30
C PRO A 29 17.48 -0.12 2.85
N ASP A 30 18.71 -0.55 2.80
CA ASP A 30 19.14 -1.87 3.26
C ASP A 30 19.54 -1.90 4.75
N LYS A 31 19.40 -0.77 5.45
CA LYS A 31 19.75 -0.63 6.88
C LYS A 31 18.61 0.02 7.64
N VAL A 32 18.46 -0.38 8.91
CA VAL A 32 17.53 0.30 9.83
C VAL A 32 17.88 1.78 9.90
N SER A 33 17.05 2.60 9.32
CA SER A 33 17.29 4.04 9.21
C SER A 33 16.00 4.84 9.07
N ARG A 34 16.10 6.12 9.44
CA ARG A 34 15.05 7.11 9.24
C ARG A 34 15.44 7.98 8.05
N GLY A 35 14.54 8.10 7.07
CA GLY A 35 14.81 8.85 5.85
C GLY A 35 14.48 10.34 5.97
N TRP A 36 15.30 11.16 5.36
CA TRP A 36 15.11 12.61 5.12
C TRP A 36 14.67 13.36 6.37
N ASP A 37 13.53 14.07 6.27
CA ASP A 37 12.91 14.82 7.37
C ASP A 37 11.87 14.00 8.16
N GLY A 38 11.84 12.68 8.00
CA GLY A 38 10.87 11.80 8.61
C GLY A 38 10.87 11.82 10.14
N ALA A 39 9.70 11.68 10.75
CA ALA A 39 9.56 11.57 12.19
C ALA A 39 9.85 10.16 12.72
N CYS A 40 9.64 9.14 11.91
CA CYS A 40 9.78 7.73 12.25
C CYS A 40 10.58 6.97 11.21
N ASN A 41 11.10 5.79 11.60
CA ASN A 41 11.57 4.81 10.62
C ASN A 41 10.34 4.27 9.87
N ARG A 42 10.37 4.31 8.54
CA ARG A 42 9.32 3.78 7.68
C ARG A 42 9.86 2.69 6.78
N THR A 43 9.06 1.67 6.56
CA THR A 43 9.47 0.48 5.79
C THR A 43 8.44 0.13 4.73
N VAL A 44 8.89 -0.68 3.77
CA VAL A 44 8.03 -1.40 2.84
C VAL A 44 8.33 -2.87 3.01
N THR A 45 7.31 -3.67 3.30
CA THR A 45 7.40 -5.13 3.26
C THR A 45 6.76 -5.62 1.97
N TRP A 46 7.42 -6.53 1.27
CA TRP A 46 6.93 -7.07 0.02
C TRP A 46 6.95 -8.59 0.00
N VAL A 47 6.08 -9.14 -0.81
CA VAL A 47 5.98 -10.58 -1.09
C VAL A 47 5.78 -10.82 -2.58
N GLU A 48 6.37 -11.89 -3.10
CA GLU A 48 6.03 -12.49 -4.37
C GLU A 48 5.17 -13.73 -4.12
N LEU A 49 3.97 -13.74 -4.65
CA LEU A 49 2.98 -14.78 -4.45
C LEU A 49 2.58 -15.43 -5.77
N LYS A 50 2.49 -16.76 -5.75
CA LYS A 50 1.92 -17.55 -6.84
C LYS A 50 0.54 -18.08 -6.46
N ASP A 51 -0.46 -17.78 -7.26
CA ASP A 51 -1.80 -18.36 -7.12
C ASP A 51 -1.76 -19.85 -7.51
N ARG A 52 -1.97 -20.74 -6.54
CA ARG A 52 -1.94 -22.19 -6.74
C ARG A 52 -2.98 -22.70 -7.74
N LYS A 53 -4.09 -21.96 -7.94
CA LYS A 53 -5.15 -22.36 -8.87
C LYS A 53 -4.82 -21.98 -10.32
N SER A 54 -4.33 -20.78 -10.55
CA SER A 54 -4.07 -20.28 -11.90
C SER A 54 -2.61 -20.42 -12.33
N GLY A 55 -1.69 -20.67 -11.38
CA GLY A 55 -0.24 -20.65 -11.61
C GLY A 55 0.34 -19.25 -11.86
N LYS A 56 -0.47 -18.21 -11.78
CA LYS A 56 -0.02 -16.84 -12.03
C LYS A 56 0.65 -16.24 -10.81
N GLU A 57 1.59 -15.34 -11.05
CA GLU A 57 2.43 -14.69 -10.04
C GLU A 57 2.15 -13.20 -9.99
N PHE A 58 2.25 -12.63 -8.79
CA PHE A 58 2.14 -11.19 -8.57
C PHE A 58 2.90 -10.76 -7.32
N PHE A 59 3.24 -9.49 -7.26
CA PHE A 59 3.90 -8.87 -6.11
C PHE A 59 2.90 -8.02 -5.32
N TYR A 60 3.07 -8.02 -3.99
CA TYR A 60 2.37 -7.11 -3.11
C TYR A 60 3.37 -6.38 -2.22
N PHE A 61 3.24 -5.05 -2.15
CA PHE A 61 4.07 -4.15 -1.35
C PHE A 61 3.17 -3.45 -0.33
N ASN A 62 3.51 -3.56 0.95
CA ASN A 62 2.80 -2.89 2.04
C ASN A 62 3.68 -1.79 2.64
N THR A 63 3.15 -0.57 2.74
CA THR A 63 3.92 0.60 3.19
C THR A 63 3.11 1.48 4.13
N HIS A 64 3.83 2.29 4.92
CA HIS A 64 3.29 3.39 5.70
C HIS A 64 4.24 4.57 5.58
N LEU A 65 3.83 5.62 4.86
CA LEU A 65 4.66 6.82 4.68
C LEU A 65 4.68 7.68 5.94
N ASP A 66 5.68 8.57 6.03
CA ASP A 66 5.83 9.42 7.20
C ASP A 66 4.69 10.44 7.33
N HIS A 67 4.16 10.60 8.55
CA HIS A 67 3.04 11.49 8.83
C HIS A 67 3.44 12.97 8.96
N LYS A 68 4.74 13.30 9.15
CA LYS A 68 5.24 14.66 9.30
C LYS A 68 6.14 15.09 8.15
N GLY A 69 7.16 14.27 7.83
CA GLY A 69 8.18 14.60 6.86
C GLY A 69 7.63 14.74 5.43
N LYS A 70 7.62 15.94 4.88
CA LYS A 70 7.20 16.17 3.50
C LYS A 70 8.21 15.55 2.53
N ALA A 71 9.50 15.82 2.71
CA ALA A 71 10.55 15.25 1.88
C ALA A 71 10.59 13.72 2.02
N ALA A 72 10.38 13.19 3.23
CA ALA A 72 10.30 11.74 3.46
C ALA A 72 9.16 11.08 2.66
N ARG A 73 8.00 11.73 2.51
CA ARG A 73 6.92 11.22 1.65
C ARG A 73 7.26 11.33 0.17
N GLU A 74 7.78 12.48 -0.28
CA GLU A 74 8.12 12.71 -1.70
C GLU A 74 9.21 11.76 -2.18
N GLU A 75 10.31 11.68 -1.46
CA GLU A 75 11.45 10.80 -1.79
C GLU A 75 11.12 9.32 -1.52
N GLY A 76 10.34 9.05 -0.46
CA GLY A 76 9.84 7.70 -0.16
C GLY A 76 9.01 7.10 -1.30
N VAL A 77 8.14 7.88 -1.94
CA VAL A 77 7.39 7.42 -3.13
C VAL A 77 8.33 7.16 -4.32
N LYS A 78 9.35 7.97 -4.53
CA LYS A 78 10.33 7.74 -5.61
C LYS A 78 11.12 6.45 -5.36
N LEU A 79 11.65 6.28 -4.17
CA LEU A 79 12.37 5.06 -3.76
C LEU A 79 11.47 3.82 -3.86
N LEU A 80 10.22 3.92 -3.42
CA LEU A 80 9.25 2.83 -3.55
C LEU A 80 9.11 2.37 -5.00
N ILE A 81 9.00 3.30 -5.96
CA ILE A 81 8.90 2.98 -7.39
C ILE A 81 10.19 2.32 -7.90
N GLU A 82 11.34 2.84 -7.52
CA GLU A 82 12.64 2.28 -7.88
C GLU A 82 12.76 0.84 -7.38
N LYS A 83 12.43 0.59 -6.12
CA LYS A 83 12.44 -0.75 -5.52
C LYS A 83 11.39 -1.69 -6.13
N ILE A 84 10.20 -1.21 -6.46
CA ILE A 84 9.22 -2.01 -7.21
C ILE A 84 9.78 -2.43 -8.59
N HIS A 85 10.51 -1.56 -9.27
CA HIS A 85 11.12 -1.90 -10.55
C HIS A 85 12.31 -2.86 -10.40
N GLU A 86 13.12 -2.69 -9.35
CA GLU A 86 14.24 -3.57 -9.04
C GLU A 86 13.77 -4.99 -8.70
N ILE A 87 12.77 -5.12 -7.82
CA ILE A 87 12.28 -6.38 -7.27
C ILE A 87 11.36 -7.10 -8.25
N ALA A 88 10.34 -6.41 -8.77
CA ALA A 88 9.29 -7.00 -9.60
C ALA A 88 9.49 -6.74 -11.11
N GLY A 89 10.60 -6.14 -11.51
CA GLY A 89 10.77 -5.68 -12.89
C GLY A 89 9.73 -4.64 -13.30
N LYS A 90 9.73 -4.21 -14.56
CA LYS A 90 8.84 -3.12 -15.02
C LYS A 90 7.44 -3.57 -15.43
N LYS A 91 7.19 -4.86 -15.63
CA LYS A 91 5.96 -5.36 -16.28
C LYS A 91 5.17 -6.37 -15.44
N ALA A 92 5.79 -6.99 -14.43
CA ALA A 92 5.09 -7.97 -13.60
C ALA A 92 3.86 -7.37 -12.92
N PRO A 93 2.79 -8.15 -12.73
CA PRO A 93 1.65 -7.73 -11.93
C PRO A 93 2.11 -7.36 -10.52
N ALA A 94 1.80 -6.15 -10.09
CA ALA A 94 2.19 -5.68 -8.76
C ALA A 94 1.09 -4.79 -8.18
N ILE A 95 0.91 -4.91 -6.87
CA ILE A 95 0.01 -4.10 -6.06
C ILE A 95 0.84 -3.43 -4.99
N VAL A 96 0.61 -2.16 -4.72
CA VAL A 96 1.12 -1.46 -3.54
C VAL A 96 -0.03 -0.87 -2.76
N GLY A 97 -0.01 -1.05 -1.45
CA GLY A 97 -1.03 -0.53 -0.56
C GLY A 97 -0.50 -0.10 0.79
N GLY A 98 -1.31 0.65 1.50
CA GLY A 98 -1.03 1.09 2.85
C GLY A 98 -1.47 2.52 3.12
N ASP A 99 -1.06 3.03 4.27
CA ASP A 99 -1.22 4.42 4.66
C ASP A 99 -0.11 5.29 4.04
N PHE A 100 -0.51 6.15 3.12
CA PHE A 100 0.42 7.09 2.48
C PHE A 100 0.49 8.45 3.20
N ASN A 101 -0.29 8.66 4.26
CA ASN A 101 -0.38 9.93 4.99
C ASN A 101 -0.56 11.15 4.05
N THR A 102 -1.25 10.94 2.94
CA THR A 102 -1.32 11.91 1.84
C THR A 102 -2.63 11.74 1.07
N PRO A 103 -3.37 12.82 0.81
CA PRO A 103 -4.61 12.77 0.05
C PRO A 103 -4.35 12.41 -1.43
N VAL A 104 -5.36 11.83 -2.08
CA VAL A 104 -5.29 11.21 -3.41
C VAL A 104 -4.86 12.16 -4.54
N ASP A 105 -5.15 13.45 -4.41
CA ASP A 105 -4.86 14.50 -5.39
C ASP A 105 -3.46 15.11 -5.23
N SER A 106 -2.69 14.63 -4.26
CA SER A 106 -1.35 15.14 -4.00
C SER A 106 -0.39 14.91 -5.17
N PRO A 107 0.43 15.92 -5.50
CA PRO A 107 1.42 15.82 -6.57
C PRO A 107 2.50 14.75 -6.30
N ILE A 108 2.69 14.28 -5.07
CA ILE A 108 3.67 13.23 -4.76
C ILE A 108 3.37 11.90 -5.49
N PHE A 109 2.10 11.67 -5.86
CA PHE A 109 1.70 10.48 -6.59
C PHE A 109 1.97 10.55 -8.10
N LYS A 110 2.35 11.72 -8.66
CA LYS A 110 2.64 11.84 -10.09
C LYS A 110 3.70 10.84 -10.60
N PRO A 111 4.81 10.59 -9.89
CA PRO A 111 5.75 9.54 -10.30
C PRO A 111 5.12 8.14 -10.27
N LEU A 112 4.36 7.80 -9.22
CA LEU A 112 3.71 6.50 -9.07
C LEU A 112 2.66 6.26 -10.15
N THR A 113 1.80 7.24 -10.44
CA THR A 113 0.71 7.13 -11.42
C THR A 113 1.17 7.06 -12.87
N LYS A 114 2.45 7.27 -13.16
CA LYS A 114 3.04 6.96 -14.48
C LYS A 114 3.15 5.46 -14.74
N TYR A 115 3.22 4.66 -13.69
CA TYR A 115 3.50 3.22 -13.78
C TYR A 115 2.38 2.34 -13.20
N MET A 116 1.59 2.88 -12.29
CA MET A 116 0.51 2.17 -11.59
C MET A 116 -0.77 2.99 -11.64
N VAL A 117 -1.90 2.31 -11.56
CA VAL A 117 -3.21 2.95 -11.53
C VAL A 117 -3.86 2.80 -10.17
N SER A 118 -4.60 3.81 -9.72
CA SER A 118 -5.35 3.74 -8.48
C SER A 118 -6.48 2.72 -8.58
N ALA A 119 -6.55 1.78 -7.63
CA ALA A 119 -7.64 0.82 -7.56
C ALA A 119 -8.98 1.52 -7.35
N ARG A 120 -9.03 2.51 -6.45
CA ARG A 120 -10.24 3.33 -6.22
C ARG A 120 -10.74 4.02 -7.49
N ALA A 121 -9.84 4.54 -8.32
CA ALA A 121 -10.22 5.25 -9.55
C ALA A 121 -10.57 4.32 -10.73
N LYS A 122 -10.14 3.06 -10.71
CA LYS A 122 -10.24 2.13 -11.86
C LYS A 122 -11.07 0.89 -11.60
N ALA A 123 -11.49 0.63 -10.36
CA ALA A 123 -12.39 -0.46 -10.05
C ALA A 123 -13.73 -0.32 -10.80
N ALA A 124 -14.30 -1.45 -11.22
CA ALA A 124 -15.64 -1.45 -11.82
C ALA A 124 -16.72 -0.99 -10.81
N THR A 125 -16.50 -1.30 -9.53
CA THR A 125 -17.31 -0.83 -8.40
C THR A 125 -16.40 -0.19 -7.38
N THR A 126 -16.70 1.02 -6.94
CA THR A 126 -15.90 1.77 -5.96
C THR A 126 -16.79 2.57 -5.02
N ASP A 127 -16.28 2.91 -3.85
CA ASP A 127 -16.88 3.89 -2.94
C ASP A 127 -16.08 5.21 -2.92
N HIS A 128 -16.66 6.20 -2.21
CA HIS A 128 -16.04 7.53 -2.01
C HIS A 128 -15.86 7.87 -0.53
N LYS A 129 -15.82 6.85 0.34
CA LYS A 129 -15.70 7.02 1.79
C LYS A 129 -14.28 7.40 2.17
N GLY A 130 -14.13 8.13 3.27
CA GLY A 130 -12.84 8.37 3.92
C GLY A 130 -12.22 7.08 4.44
N THR A 131 -10.91 7.08 4.61
CA THR A 131 -10.19 5.93 5.16
C THR A 131 -9.65 6.20 6.57
N PHE A 132 -9.49 7.46 6.97
CA PHE A 132 -9.09 7.86 8.31
C PHE A 132 -10.30 8.35 9.09
N ASN A 133 -10.58 7.75 10.26
CA ASN A 133 -11.70 8.08 11.13
C ASN A 133 -11.26 8.74 12.46
N GLY A 134 -9.98 8.63 12.85
CA GLY A 134 -9.43 9.19 14.09
C GLY A 134 -10.20 8.74 15.34
N PHE A 135 -10.63 7.47 15.39
CA PHE A 135 -11.52 6.95 16.44
C PHE A 135 -12.82 7.75 16.57
N GLY A 136 -13.39 8.20 15.45
CA GLY A 136 -14.62 8.99 15.40
C GLY A 136 -14.44 10.50 15.56
N SER A 137 -13.21 10.99 15.67
CA SER A 137 -12.92 12.43 15.78
C SER A 137 -12.65 13.11 14.42
N ALA A 138 -12.34 12.34 13.39
CA ALA A 138 -12.04 12.86 12.06
C ALA A 138 -13.28 12.86 11.15
N PRO A 139 -13.36 13.79 10.18
CA PRO A 139 -14.39 13.74 9.16
C PRO A 139 -14.19 12.51 8.25
N ASP A 140 -15.28 11.90 7.82
CA ASP A 140 -15.32 10.69 6.96
C ASP A 140 -14.90 10.94 5.50
N THR A 141 -14.32 12.09 5.21
CA THR A 141 -13.85 12.50 3.88
C THR A 141 -12.34 12.38 3.68
N ILE A 142 -11.58 12.10 4.76
CA ILE A 142 -10.13 12.01 4.68
C ILE A 142 -9.72 10.66 4.09
N VAL A 143 -9.08 10.70 2.92
CA VAL A 143 -8.57 9.53 2.20
C VAL A 143 -7.06 9.59 2.15
N ILE A 144 -6.39 8.77 2.95
CA ILE A 144 -4.92 8.68 3.03
C ILE A 144 -4.39 7.25 2.88
N ASP A 145 -5.28 6.26 2.87
CA ASP A 145 -4.97 4.88 2.56
C ASP A 145 -5.29 4.59 1.09
N HIS A 146 -4.33 4.03 0.38
CA HIS A 146 -4.45 3.83 -1.06
C HIS A 146 -4.02 2.43 -1.48
N LEU A 147 -4.61 1.95 -2.58
CA LEU A 147 -4.19 0.77 -3.33
C LEU A 147 -3.92 1.17 -4.78
N TYR A 148 -2.70 0.92 -5.24
CA TYR A 148 -2.29 1.07 -6.63
C TYR A 148 -1.89 -0.28 -7.20
N TYR A 149 -2.11 -0.47 -8.49
CA TYR A 149 -1.74 -1.72 -9.15
C TYR A 149 -1.25 -1.48 -10.58
N ARG A 150 -0.54 -2.47 -11.12
CA ARG A 150 -0.08 -2.50 -12.50
C ARG A 150 -0.05 -3.92 -13.07
N GLY A 151 0.23 -4.02 -14.36
CA GLY A 151 0.31 -5.28 -15.08
C GLY A 151 -1.06 -5.80 -15.53
N LYS A 152 -1.13 -7.09 -15.82
CA LYS A 152 -2.38 -7.73 -16.29
C LYS A 152 -3.33 -8.02 -15.11
N LEU A 153 -3.63 -6.99 -14.31
CA LEU A 153 -4.60 -7.03 -13.21
C LEU A 153 -5.87 -6.29 -13.62
N LYS A 154 -7.01 -6.87 -13.34
CA LYS A 154 -8.31 -6.21 -13.50
C LYS A 154 -8.95 -6.03 -12.12
N CYS A 155 -9.02 -4.78 -11.67
CA CYS A 155 -9.70 -4.42 -10.43
C CYS A 155 -11.21 -4.42 -10.65
N GLN A 156 -11.93 -5.27 -9.91
CA GLN A 156 -13.39 -5.40 -9.98
C GLN A 156 -14.07 -4.53 -8.93
N LEU A 157 -13.53 -4.52 -7.72
CA LEU A 157 -14.08 -3.79 -6.59
C LEU A 157 -12.94 -3.09 -5.83
N PHE A 158 -13.20 -1.86 -5.41
CA PHE A 158 -12.52 -1.19 -4.31
C PHE A 158 -13.56 -0.85 -3.24
N ALA A 159 -13.25 -1.10 -1.97
CA ALA A 159 -14.15 -0.78 -0.86
C ALA A 159 -13.39 -0.31 0.37
N THR A 160 -13.97 0.67 1.07
CA THR A 160 -13.61 1.05 2.43
C THR A 160 -14.52 0.28 3.38
N LEU A 161 -13.92 -0.51 4.28
CA LEU A 161 -14.65 -1.42 5.17
C LEU A 161 -14.99 -0.70 6.49
N ASP A 162 -16.05 0.09 6.47
CA ASP A 162 -16.54 0.90 7.60
C ASP A 162 -17.63 0.20 8.44
N GLY A 163 -17.71 -1.13 8.35
CA GLY A 163 -18.72 -1.94 9.05
C GLY A 163 -18.50 -2.01 10.56
N ASN A 164 -19.52 -2.48 11.25
CA ASN A 164 -19.44 -2.78 12.68
C ASN A 164 -18.74 -4.14 12.89
N TYR A 165 -17.60 -4.13 13.56
CA TYR A 165 -16.77 -5.30 13.86
C TYR A 165 -16.79 -5.67 15.36
N GLY A 166 -17.87 -5.33 16.08
CA GLY A 166 -18.02 -5.61 17.51
C GLY A 166 -17.41 -4.55 18.42
N ALA A 167 -16.86 -3.48 17.84
CA ALA A 167 -16.39 -2.28 18.55
C ALA A 167 -16.74 -1.06 17.71
N PRO A 168 -16.91 0.14 18.31
CA PRO A 168 -17.16 1.36 17.56
C PRO A 168 -16.09 1.64 16.51
N TYR A 169 -14.82 1.41 16.84
CA TYR A 169 -13.67 1.53 15.95
C TYR A 169 -12.64 0.46 16.30
N ILE A 170 -12.21 -0.34 15.33
CA ILE A 170 -11.14 -1.33 15.49
C ILE A 170 -9.75 -0.71 15.26
N SER A 171 -9.70 0.46 14.64
CA SER A 171 -8.52 1.28 14.36
C SER A 171 -8.99 2.72 14.09
N ASP A 172 -8.07 3.68 14.14
CA ASP A 172 -8.28 5.05 13.67
C ASP A 172 -8.33 5.17 12.14
N HIS A 173 -8.08 4.07 11.43
CA HIS A 173 -8.32 3.91 10.00
C HIS A 173 -9.36 2.82 9.72
N TYR A 174 -10.11 2.99 8.64
CA TYR A 174 -10.89 1.89 8.08
C TYR A 174 -10.03 1.04 7.15
N PRO A 175 -10.14 -0.30 7.22
CA PRO A 175 -9.48 -1.15 6.23
C PRO A 175 -9.98 -0.84 4.82
N ILE A 176 -9.07 -0.88 3.85
CA ILE A 176 -9.43 -0.81 2.44
C ILE A 176 -9.24 -2.18 1.78
N ALA A 177 -10.12 -2.50 0.84
CA ALA A 177 -10.12 -3.78 0.14
C ALA A 177 -10.15 -3.60 -1.37
N MET A 178 -9.55 -4.54 -2.07
CA MET A 178 -9.55 -4.62 -3.52
C MET A 178 -9.83 -6.07 -3.93
N VAL A 179 -10.79 -6.27 -4.84
CA VAL A 179 -11.03 -7.54 -5.52
C VAL A 179 -10.48 -7.45 -6.94
N PHE A 180 -9.62 -8.39 -7.31
CA PHE A 180 -9.00 -8.39 -8.62
C PHE A 180 -8.87 -9.78 -9.23
N THR A 181 -8.71 -9.82 -10.53
CA THR A 181 -8.32 -11.02 -11.29
C THR A 181 -6.94 -10.80 -11.92
N LEU A 182 -6.14 -11.87 -11.90
CA LEU A 182 -4.87 -12.01 -12.60
C LEU A 182 -5.08 -12.49 -14.03
#